data_cca56e56a43972cdaf7b34c55c591eb3
#
_entry.id   cca56e56a43972cdaf7b34c55c591eb3
#
_cell.length_a   1.000
_cell.length_b   1.000
_cell.length_c   1.000
_cell.angle_alpha   90.00
_cell.angle_beta   90.00
_cell.angle_gamma   90.00
#
_symmetry.space_group_name_H-M   'P 1'
#
loop_
_entity.id
_entity.type
_entity.pdbx_description
1 polymer ?
#
loop_
_entity_poly.entity_id
_entity_poly.type
_entity_poly.pdbx_seq_one_letter_code
_entity_poly.pdbx_strand_id
1 'polypeptide(L)'
;GIYLFADGRIQSYEDCSTKEEGINHIYDVKAGEKKINEIKFVPDIGNEGDDLSLRFLFVINPDTVPDKESFVYAHDTNMNQVYPINIHMNVESKNKGGTEKNIVLCKEMTQEEYDSKVYDKYGKYRNTLDTADFVMKNNNDEEIQNYIKTDNGVLNFVIEGCGGNNDYYNITAYINGVVLEKDIFNAIFQIQRGRYITKKAFDVDLTKLDKNKYKLGEYNSLFFVAVPE
;
A
#
# COMPACT_ATOMS: atom_id res chain seq x y z
N GLY A 1 0.82 -8.99 10.64
CA GLY A 1 1.18 -7.57 10.75
C GLY A 1 -0.02 -6.71 11.07
N ILE A 2 0.17 -5.70 11.90
CA ILE A 2 -0.83 -4.66 12.19
C ILE A 2 -0.22 -3.32 11.81
N TYR A 3 -0.93 -2.57 10.97
CA TYR A 3 -0.48 -1.27 10.46
C TYR A 3 -1.56 -0.23 10.72
N LEU A 4 -1.17 0.94 11.22
CA LEU A 4 -2.06 2.04 11.55
C LEU A 4 -1.93 3.16 10.52
N PHE A 5 -3.06 3.65 10.03
CA PHE A 5 -3.14 4.80 9.13
C PHE A 5 -4.03 5.89 9.72
N ALA A 6 -3.63 7.14 9.58
CA ALA A 6 -4.46 8.32 9.83
C ALA A 6 -4.58 9.08 8.51
N ASP A 7 -5.81 9.31 8.04
CA ASP A 7 -6.13 9.90 6.72
C ASP A 7 -5.23 9.34 5.60
N GLY A 8 -5.19 8.00 5.50
CA GLY A 8 -4.41 7.28 4.50
C GLY A 8 -2.89 7.25 4.74
N ARG A 9 -2.38 7.94 5.74
CA ARG A 9 -0.95 8.03 6.02
C ARG A 9 -0.54 7.09 7.14
N ILE A 10 0.46 6.24 6.87
CA ILE A 10 0.96 5.31 7.88
C ILE A 10 1.54 6.03 9.08
N GLN A 11 1.20 5.54 10.26
CA GLN A 11 1.58 6.09 11.56
C GLN A 11 2.50 5.16 12.32
N SER A 12 3.46 5.74 13.06
CA SER A 12 4.16 5.03 14.12
C SER A 12 3.27 4.91 15.34
N TYR A 13 3.37 3.78 16.04
CA TYR A 13 2.72 3.59 17.33
C TYR A 13 3.56 2.75 18.28
N GLU A 14 3.34 2.92 19.58
CA GLU A 14 3.94 2.12 20.64
C GLU A 14 3.04 0.92 20.93
N ASP A 15 3.59 -0.29 20.92
CA ASP A 15 2.96 -1.45 21.54
C ASP A 15 3.13 -1.35 23.07
N CYS A 16 2.04 -1.17 23.79
CA CYS A 16 2.09 -0.96 25.24
C CYS A 16 2.64 -2.17 26.01
N SER A 17 2.65 -3.36 25.43
CA SER A 17 3.16 -4.58 26.05
C SER A 17 4.68 -4.71 25.96
N THR A 18 5.28 -4.34 24.84
CA THR A 18 6.73 -4.41 24.59
C THR A 18 7.44 -3.08 24.81
N LYS A 19 6.70 -1.96 24.79
CA LYS A 19 7.22 -0.59 24.78
C LYS A 19 8.05 -0.25 23.54
N GLU A 20 7.88 -1.02 22.49
CA GLU A 20 8.51 -0.77 21.20
C GLU A 20 7.66 0.20 20.40
N GLU A 21 8.28 1.23 19.85
CA GLU A 21 7.67 2.20 18.95
C GLU A 21 8.12 1.91 17.51
N GLY A 22 7.18 1.91 16.57
CA GLY A 22 7.48 1.69 15.16
C GLY A 22 6.25 1.70 14.28
N ILE A 23 6.49 1.66 12.98
CA ILE A 23 5.45 1.54 11.96
C ILE A 23 5.22 0.09 11.51
N ASN A 24 6.04 -0.84 12.00
CA ASN A 24 6.04 -2.26 11.65
C ASN A 24 5.91 -3.09 12.93
N HIS A 25 4.73 -3.60 13.21
CA HIS A 25 4.50 -4.52 14.32
C HIS A 25 3.94 -5.84 13.79
N ILE A 26 4.73 -6.91 13.95
CA ILE A 26 4.36 -8.27 13.55
C ILE A 26 4.18 -9.10 14.81
N TYR A 27 3.06 -9.80 14.91
CA TYR A 27 2.65 -10.58 16.08
C TYR A 27 2.44 -12.03 15.70
N ASP A 28 3.08 -12.94 16.42
CA ASP A 28 2.77 -14.36 16.33
C ASP A 28 1.49 -14.67 17.09
N VAL A 29 0.50 -15.24 16.39
CA VAL A 29 -0.77 -15.69 16.94
C VAL A 29 -1.02 -17.13 16.51
N LYS A 30 -1.15 -18.03 17.46
CA LYS A 30 -1.42 -19.45 17.17
C LYS A 30 -2.88 -19.69 16.82
N ALA A 31 -3.14 -20.75 16.06
CA ALA A 31 -4.51 -21.13 15.72
C ALA A 31 -5.37 -21.30 16.98
N GLY A 32 -6.51 -20.63 17.03
CA GLY A 32 -7.43 -20.61 18.17
C GLY A 32 -7.03 -19.68 19.32
N GLU A 33 -5.88 -19.02 19.24
CA GLU A 33 -5.45 -18.03 20.23
C GLU A 33 -6.18 -16.70 20.01
N LYS A 34 -6.50 -16.04 21.13
CA LYS A 34 -6.98 -14.66 21.15
C LYS A 34 -5.91 -13.78 21.80
N LYS A 35 -5.40 -12.81 21.05
CA LYS A 35 -4.43 -11.82 21.56
C LYS A 35 -5.11 -10.45 21.63
N ILE A 36 -4.90 -9.74 22.74
CA ILE A 36 -5.36 -8.36 22.92
C ILE A 36 -4.10 -7.50 23.02
N ASN A 37 -3.96 -6.56 22.09
CA ASN A 37 -2.87 -5.60 22.09
C ASN A 37 -3.42 -4.22 22.41
N GLU A 38 -2.77 -3.54 23.34
CA GLU A 38 -2.99 -2.12 23.60
C GLU A 38 -1.91 -1.32 22.90
N ILE A 39 -2.31 -0.30 22.16
CA ILE A 39 -1.41 0.57 21.42
C ILE A 39 -1.57 2.02 21.84
N LYS A 40 -0.49 2.78 21.73
CA LYS A 40 -0.48 4.22 21.96
C LYS A 40 0.19 4.91 20.77
N PHE A 41 -0.41 5.97 20.26
CA PHE A 41 0.18 6.74 19.19
C PHE A 41 -0.14 8.23 19.31
N VAL A 42 0.67 9.04 18.64
CA VAL A 42 0.44 10.46 18.46
C VAL A 42 0.42 10.71 16.96
N PRO A 43 -0.68 11.21 16.39
CA PRO A 43 -0.77 11.48 14.95
C PRO A 43 0.36 12.41 14.50
N ASP A 44 0.97 12.11 13.36
CA ASP A 44 1.99 12.96 12.72
C ASP A 44 1.38 13.98 11.74
N ILE A 45 0.04 14.03 11.68
CA ILE A 45 -0.76 14.92 10.85
C ILE A 45 -1.93 15.50 11.67
N GLY A 46 -2.57 16.51 11.13
CA GLY A 46 -3.77 17.15 11.67
C GLY A 46 -3.50 18.49 12.35
N ASN A 47 -4.49 19.37 12.26
CA ASN A 47 -4.52 20.64 12.96
C ASN A 47 -5.48 20.53 14.16
N GLU A 48 -5.45 21.52 15.03
CA GLU A 48 -6.49 21.67 16.04
C GLU A 48 -7.86 21.85 15.37
N GLY A 49 -8.84 21.04 15.78
CA GLY A 49 -10.18 21.04 15.21
C GLY A 49 -10.41 20.07 14.06
N ASP A 50 -9.36 19.41 13.54
CA ASP A 50 -9.52 18.40 12.50
C ASP A 50 -10.08 17.09 13.06
N ASP A 51 -10.88 16.39 12.24
CA ASP A 51 -11.28 15.00 12.47
C ASP A 51 -10.47 14.09 11.56
N LEU A 52 -9.69 13.18 12.15
CA LEU A 52 -8.88 12.21 11.41
C LEU A 52 -9.57 10.85 11.34
N SER A 53 -9.55 10.24 10.18
CA SER A 53 -10.01 8.86 9.99
C SER A 53 -8.87 7.88 10.25
N LEU A 54 -8.99 7.06 11.30
CA LEU A 54 -8.03 5.99 11.60
C LEU A 54 -8.46 4.69 10.94
N ARG A 55 -7.51 4.01 10.34
CA ARG A 55 -7.70 2.69 9.73
C ARG A 55 -6.61 1.74 10.19
N PHE A 56 -7.01 0.53 10.56
CA PHE A 56 -6.10 -0.56 10.87
C PHE A 56 -6.10 -1.56 9.72
N LEU A 57 -4.93 -1.89 9.24
CA LEU A 57 -4.72 -2.95 8.27
C LEU A 57 -4.11 -4.15 8.98
N PHE A 58 -4.78 -5.30 8.89
CA PHE A 58 -4.28 -6.58 9.36
C PHE A 58 -3.84 -7.41 8.17
N VAL A 59 -2.59 -7.82 8.16
CA VAL A 59 -2.02 -8.68 7.13
C VAL A 59 -1.59 -9.99 7.77
N ILE A 60 -2.15 -11.09 7.31
CA ILE A 60 -1.79 -12.43 7.78
C ILE A 60 -0.53 -12.87 7.06
N ASN A 61 0.47 -13.33 7.83
CA ASN A 61 1.76 -13.79 7.32
C ASN A 61 2.43 -12.79 6.36
N PRO A 62 2.64 -11.52 6.77
CA PRO A 62 3.15 -10.45 5.89
C PRO A 62 4.55 -10.72 5.35
N ASP A 63 5.33 -11.58 6.03
CA ASP A 63 6.69 -11.99 5.70
C ASP A 63 6.76 -13.34 4.98
N THR A 64 5.61 -13.97 4.71
CA THR A 64 5.58 -15.25 4.00
C THR A 64 6.01 -15.06 2.55
N VAL A 65 7.07 -15.77 2.19
CA VAL A 65 7.55 -15.86 0.81
C VAL A 65 7.02 -17.17 0.22
N PRO A 66 6.24 -17.14 -0.85
CA PRO A 66 5.77 -18.35 -1.50
C PRO A 66 6.95 -19.12 -2.09
N ASP A 67 6.91 -20.44 -2.00
CA ASP A 67 7.78 -21.28 -2.79
C ASP A 67 7.34 -21.26 -4.28
N LYS A 68 8.16 -21.86 -5.15
CA LYS A 68 7.88 -21.88 -6.60
C LYS A 68 6.55 -22.55 -6.96
N GLU A 69 6.05 -23.44 -6.13
CA GLU A 69 4.83 -24.22 -6.41
C GLU A 69 3.58 -23.56 -5.86
N SER A 70 3.70 -22.79 -4.77
CA SER A 70 2.60 -22.11 -4.10
C SER A 70 2.43 -20.64 -4.48
N PHE A 71 3.12 -20.16 -5.49
CA PHE A 71 3.15 -18.77 -5.93
C PHE A 71 1.75 -18.16 -6.15
N VAL A 72 0.80 -18.97 -6.62
CA VAL A 72 -0.58 -18.55 -6.90
C VAL A 72 -1.37 -18.25 -5.61
N TYR A 73 -1.02 -18.88 -4.51
CA TYR A 73 -1.78 -18.80 -3.25
C TYR A 73 -1.28 -17.69 -2.31
N ALA A 74 -0.09 -17.17 -2.54
CA ALA A 74 0.44 -16.06 -1.71
C ALA A 74 -0.27 -14.73 -1.96
N HIS A 75 -0.98 -14.61 -3.08
CA HIS A 75 -1.78 -13.41 -3.37
C HIS A 75 -3.10 -13.33 -2.59
N ASP A 76 -3.54 -14.44 -1.99
CA ASP A 76 -4.63 -14.45 -1.03
C ASP A 76 -4.16 -14.09 0.39
N THR A 77 -3.26 -13.14 0.50
CA THR A 77 -3.00 -12.51 1.79
C THR A 77 -4.30 -11.87 2.22
N ASN A 78 -4.99 -12.51 3.16
CA ASN A 78 -6.22 -11.99 3.73
C ASN A 78 -5.92 -10.67 4.42
N MET A 79 -6.04 -9.58 3.69
CA MET A 79 -5.99 -8.23 4.23
C MET A 79 -7.38 -7.90 4.76
N ASN A 80 -7.52 -7.84 6.07
CA ASN A 80 -8.74 -7.42 6.70
C ASN A 80 -8.59 -5.98 7.19
N GLN A 81 -9.35 -5.08 6.60
CA GLN A 81 -9.45 -3.71 7.08
C GLN A 81 -10.51 -3.62 8.16
N VAL A 82 -10.16 -3.06 9.31
CA VAL A 82 -11.13 -2.68 10.34
C VAL A 82 -11.82 -1.38 9.90
N TYR A 83 -13.08 -1.21 10.28
CA TYR A 83 -13.84 0.01 10.03
C TYR A 83 -13.07 1.24 10.53
N PRO A 84 -13.12 2.36 9.81
CA PRO A 84 -12.46 3.59 10.23
C PRO A 84 -13.04 4.09 11.56
N ILE A 85 -12.15 4.54 12.43
CA ILE A 85 -12.48 5.21 13.68
C ILE A 85 -12.11 6.68 13.49
N ASN A 86 -13.03 7.59 13.72
CA ASN A 86 -12.72 9.01 13.66
C ASN A 86 -12.22 9.49 15.01
N ILE A 87 -11.16 10.29 15.00
CA ILE A 87 -10.64 10.98 16.18
C ILE A 87 -10.68 12.49 15.94
N HIS A 88 -11.07 13.24 16.96
CA HIS A 88 -11.03 14.69 16.93
C HIS A 88 -9.72 15.21 17.52
N MET A 89 -9.08 16.12 16.80
CA MET A 89 -7.81 16.73 17.21
C MET A 89 -8.06 17.96 18.08
N ASN A 90 -7.78 17.86 19.38
CA ASN A 90 -7.89 19.00 20.31
C ASN A 90 -6.67 19.93 20.29
N VAL A 91 -5.58 19.48 19.65
CA VAL A 91 -4.34 20.22 19.51
C VAL A 91 -3.71 19.92 18.17
N GLU A 92 -2.95 20.88 17.63
CA GLU A 92 -2.18 20.68 16.41
C GLU A 92 -1.09 19.61 16.58
N SER A 93 -0.92 18.75 15.58
CA SER A 93 0.20 17.79 15.56
C SER A 93 1.54 18.52 15.58
N LYS A 94 2.40 18.15 16.53
CA LYS A 94 3.75 18.72 16.66
C LYS A 94 4.72 18.15 15.64
N ASN A 95 4.44 16.97 15.12
CA ASN A 95 5.31 16.22 14.22
C ASN A 95 4.76 16.22 12.79
N LYS A 96 4.32 17.39 12.30
CA LYS A 96 3.96 17.49 10.87
C LYS A 96 5.17 17.09 10.04
N GLY A 97 5.26 15.80 9.75
CA GLY A 97 6.23 15.29 8.81
C GLY A 97 6.01 16.03 7.49
N GLY A 98 6.87 16.99 7.19
CA GLY A 98 6.87 17.70 5.91
C GLY A 98 7.06 16.69 4.81
N THR A 99 5.97 16.26 4.23
CA THR A 99 6.01 15.48 3.01
C THR A 99 5.75 16.44 1.88
N GLU A 100 6.73 16.67 1.06
CA GLU A 100 6.45 17.08 -0.31
C GLU A 100 5.45 16.04 -0.84
N LYS A 101 4.23 16.51 -1.12
CA LYS A 101 3.19 15.64 -1.67
C LYS A 101 3.62 15.26 -3.09
N ASN A 102 4.14 14.06 -3.24
CA ASN A 102 4.52 13.50 -4.53
C ASN A 102 3.26 12.99 -5.25
N ILE A 103 2.36 13.92 -5.59
CA ILE A 103 1.06 13.62 -6.18
C ILE A 103 1.24 13.31 -7.65
N VAL A 104 0.75 12.14 -8.05
CA VAL A 104 0.63 11.72 -9.44
C VAL A 104 -0.77 12.05 -9.90
N LEU A 105 -0.90 13.01 -10.80
CA LEU A 105 -2.19 13.45 -11.32
C LEU A 105 -2.73 12.44 -12.34
N CYS A 106 -4.04 12.26 -12.35
CA CYS A 106 -4.71 11.48 -13.37
C CYS A 106 -4.76 12.23 -14.72
N LYS A 107 -4.87 11.46 -15.78
CA LYS A 107 -5.12 11.95 -17.15
C LYS A 107 -6.35 11.27 -17.73
N GLU A 108 -6.96 11.89 -18.72
CA GLU A 108 -8.06 11.25 -19.46
C GLU A 108 -7.53 10.07 -20.29
N MET A 109 -8.25 8.95 -20.25
CA MET A 109 -7.94 7.75 -21.03
C MET A 109 -8.25 7.98 -22.51
N THR A 110 -7.42 7.44 -23.39
CA THR A 110 -7.80 7.23 -24.77
C THR A 110 -8.97 6.24 -24.86
N GLN A 111 -9.65 6.18 -26.00
CA GLN A 111 -10.72 5.21 -26.21
C GLN A 111 -10.21 3.76 -26.05
N GLU A 112 -9.02 3.47 -26.56
CA GLU A 112 -8.39 2.16 -26.47
C GLU A 112 -8.06 1.77 -25.01
N GLU A 113 -7.47 2.70 -24.24
CA GLU A 113 -7.20 2.50 -22.81
C GLU A 113 -8.50 2.21 -22.04
N TYR A 114 -9.55 2.98 -22.29
CA TYR A 114 -10.85 2.78 -21.65
C TYR A 114 -11.46 1.42 -22.00
N ASP A 115 -11.48 1.07 -23.29
CA ASP A 115 -12.05 -0.18 -23.75
C ASP A 115 -11.32 -1.38 -23.17
N SER A 116 -9.99 -1.31 -23.02
CA SER A 116 -9.18 -2.35 -22.41
C SER A 116 -9.51 -2.57 -20.90
N LYS A 117 -9.99 -1.54 -20.21
CA LYS A 117 -10.38 -1.62 -18.81
C LYS A 117 -11.80 -2.13 -18.62
N VAL A 118 -12.71 -1.77 -19.51
CA VAL A 118 -14.15 -2.03 -19.38
C VAL A 118 -14.56 -3.35 -20.02
N TYR A 119 -13.89 -3.76 -21.10
CA TYR A 119 -14.22 -4.96 -21.85
C TYR A 119 -13.11 -6.02 -21.80
N ASP A 120 -13.48 -7.28 -21.88
CA ASP A 120 -12.53 -8.37 -22.06
C ASP A 120 -12.09 -8.47 -23.55
N LYS A 121 -11.12 -9.34 -23.83
CA LYS A 121 -10.62 -9.58 -25.18
C LYS A 121 -11.67 -10.08 -26.20
N TYR A 122 -12.86 -10.43 -25.74
CA TYR A 122 -13.98 -10.85 -26.58
C TYR A 122 -15.04 -9.74 -26.70
N GLY A 123 -14.77 -8.53 -26.19
CA GLY A 123 -15.71 -7.41 -26.19
C GLY A 123 -16.83 -7.54 -25.17
N LYS A 124 -16.72 -8.48 -24.21
CA LYS A 124 -17.69 -8.63 -23.15
C LYS A 124 -17.37 -7.67 -22.01
N TYR A 125 -18.38 -6.97 -21.55
CA TYR A 125 -18.28 -6.05 -20.41
C TYR A 125 -17.82 -6.78 -19.11
N ARG A 126 -16.81 -6.25 -18.46
CA ARG A 126 -16.23 -6.87 -17.26
C ARG A 126 -16.08 -5.93 -16.06
N ASN A 127 -16.03 -4.62 -16.25
CA ASN A 127 -15.74 -3.67 -15.17
C ASN A 127 -16.50 -2.36 -15.36
N THR A 128 -17.11 -1.86 -14.29
CA THR A 128 -17.82 -0.58 -14.25
C THR A 128 -16.91 0.61 -13.95
N LEU A 129 -15.69 0.37 -13.49
CA LEU A 129 -14.80 1.36 -12.90
C LEU A 129 -15.42 2.10 -11.69
N ASP A 130 -16.37 1.48 -11.00
CA ASP A 130 -17.01 2.06 -9.82
C ASP A 130 -16.14 1.95 -8.55
N THR A 131 -15.18 1.03 -8.56
CA THR A 131 -14.20 0.85 -7.49
C THR A 131 -12.81 1.20 -7.98
N ALA A 132 -11.98 1.74 -7.11
CA ALA A 132 -10.58 1.97 -7.43
C ALA A 132 -9.88 0.62 -7.66
N ASP A 133 -9.19 0.53 -8.78
CA ASP A 133 -8.41 -0.63 -9.20
C ASP A 133 -6.96 -0.20 -9.43
N PHE A 134 -6.02 -0.92 -8.81
CA PHE A 134 -4.59 -0.67 -8.94
C PHE A 134 -3.90 -1.92 -9.45
N VAL A 135 -3.13 -1.76 -10.52
CA VAL A 135 -2.36 -2.85 -11.11
C VAL A 135 -0.89 -2.47 -11.20
N MET A 136 -0.03 -3.45 -11.03
CA MET A 136 1.40 -3.30 -11.23
C MET A 136 1.79 -3.90 -12.58
N LYS A 137 2.55 -3.15 -13.37
CA LYS A 137 2.97 -3.53 -14.71
C LYS A 137 4.48 -3.45 -14.86
N ASN A 138 5.03 -4.24 -15.77
CA ASN A 138 6.41 -4.11 -16.21
C ASN A 138 6.57 -2.94 -17.21
N ASN A 139 7.80 -2.69 -17.64
CA ASN A 139 8.09 -1.61 -18.61
C ASN A 139 7.53 -1.86 -20.02
N ASN A 140 7.05 -3.07 -20.30
CA ASN A 140 6.37 -3.42 -21.57
C ASN A 140 4.85 -3.26 -21.47
N ASP A 141 4.33 -2.67 -20.39
CA ASP A 141 2.90 -2.48 -20.11
C ASP A 141 2.13 -3.80 -19.84
N GLU A 142 2.84 -4.87 -19.51
CA GLU A 142 2.26 -6.15 -19.14
C GLU A 142 2.07 -6.24 -17.62
N GLU A 143 0.91 -6.72 -17.18
CA GLU A 143 0.60 -6.90 -15.77
C GLU A 143 1.56 -7.92 -15.12
N ILE A 144 2.15 -7.53 -13.99
CA ILE A 144 3.02 -8.40 -13.21
C ILE A 144 2.14 -9.26 -12.31
N GLN A 145 2.01 -10.54 -12.66
CA GLN A 145 1.14 -11.46 -11.96
C GLN A 145 1.85 -12.23 -10.83
N ASN A 146 3.14 -12.51 -10.97
CA ASN A 146 3.84 -13.45 -10.10
C ASN A 146 5.08 -12.85 -9.43
N TYR A 147 6.06 -12.38 -10.18
CA TYR A 147 7.30 -11.86 -9.61
C TYR A 147 8.00 -10.84 -10.51
N ILE A 148 8.80 -9.99 -9.87
CA ILE A 148 9.77 -9.11 -10.53
C ILE A 148 11.16 -9.65 -10.21
N LYS A 149 11.99 -9.81 -11.24
CA LYS A 149 13.40 -10.16 -11.07
C LYS A 149 14.27 -8.92 -11.21
N THR A 150 15.25 -8.78 -10.31
CA THR A 150 16.30 -7.78 -10.44
C THR A 150 17.67 -8.41 -10.21
N ASP A 151 18.62 -8.03 -11.03
CA ASP A 151 20.02 -8.49 -10.90
C ASP A 151 20.91 -7.45 -10.20
N ASN A 152 20.44 -6.19 -10.10
CA ASN A 152 21.18 -5.05 -9.51
C ASN A 152 20.53 -4.48 -8.24
N GLY A 153 19.47 -5.10 -7.74
CA GLY A 153 18.74 -4.62 -6.57
C GLY A 153 17.80 -3.45 -6.82
N VAL A 154 17.62 -3.02 -8.07
CA VAL A 154 16.64 -1.97 -8.44
C VAL A 154 15.43 -2.64 -9.08
N LEU A 155 14.25 -2.42 -8.49
CA LEU A 155 12.98 -2.88 -9.04
C LEU A 155 12.40 -1.80 -9.95
N ASN A 156 12.17 -2.15 -11.21
CA ASN A 156 11.54 -1.26 -12.18
C ASN A 156 10.13 -1.75 -12.47
N PHE A 157 9.13 -0.92 -12.21
CA PHE A 157 7.73 -1.24 -12.46
C PHE A 157 6.89 0.02 -12.63
N VAL A 158 5.69 -0.17 -13.13
CA VAL A 158 4.67 0.88 -13.28
C VAL A 158 3.50 0.54 -12.39
N ILE A 159 3.03 1.50 -11.60
CA ILE A 159 1.72 1.41 -10.94
C ILE A 159 0.73 2.21 -11.77
N GLU A 160 -0.40 1.59 -12.04
CA GLU A 160 -1.52 2.17 -12.74
C GLU A 160 -2.77 2.08 -11.89
N GLY A 161 -3.50 3.19 -11.73
CA GLY A 161 -4.74 3.26 -10.96
C GLY A 161 -5.86 3.89 -11.76
N CYS A 162 -7.09 3.36 -11.65
CA CYS A 162 -8.28 3.91 -12.30
C CYS A 162 -9.55 3.54 -11.52
N GLY A 163 -10.66 4.16 -11.89
CA GLY A 163 -11.96 3.89 -11.28
C GLY A 163 -12.16 4.53 -9.91
N GLY A 164 -13.18 4.08 -9.18
CA GLY A 164 -13.48 4.55 -7.83
C GLY A 164 -14.11 5.93 -7.74
N ASN A 165 -14.05 6.52 -6.57
CA ASN A 165 -14.53 7.87 -6.30
C ASN A 165 -13.40 8.87 -6.50
N ASN A 166 -13.75 10.15 -6.75
CA ASN A 166 -12.75 11.22 -6.85
C ASN A 166 -12.02 11.39 -5.52
N ASP A 167 -10.84 10.85 -5.41
CA ASP A 167 -10.09 10.79 -4.16
C ASP A 167 -8.57 10.70 -4.40
N TYR A 168 -7.79 10.85 -3.35
CA TYR A 168 -6.37 10.65 -3.35
C TYR A 168 -6.05 9.37 -2.58
N TYR A 169 -5.14 8.56 -3.12
CA TYR A 169 -4.70 7.32 -2.49
C TYR A 169 -3.22 7.38 -2.19
N ASN A 170 -2.87 7.23 -0.91
CA ASN A 170 -1.50 6.98 -0.51
C ASN A 170 -1.14 5.54 -0.85
N ILE A 171 -0.08 5.36 -1.62
CA ILE A 171 0.46 4.03 -1.94
C ILE A 171 1.65 3.78 -1.02
N THR A 172 1.54 2.79 -0.18
CA THR A 172 2.61 2.34 0.72
C THR A 172 3.12 0.98 0.25
N ALA A 173 4.43 0.82 0.15
CA ALA A 173 5.08 -0.43 -0.25
C ALA A 173 5.68 -1.16 0.95
N TYR A 174 5.63 -2.49 0.91
CA TYR A 174 6.14 -3.38 1.96
C TYR A 174 7.01 -4.45 1.35
N ILE A 175 8.14 -4.74 1.99
CA ILE A 175 8.99 -5.90 1.67
C ILE A 175 9.10 -6.80 2.90
N ASN A 176 8.77 -8.09 2.76
CA ASN A 176 8.73 -9.05 3.86
C ASN A 176 7.98 -8.52 5.10
N GLY A 177 6.86 -7.81 4.88
CA GLY A 177 6.05 -7.18 5.93
C GLY A 177 6.60 -5.88 6.51
N VAL A 178 7.78 -5.43 6.08
CA VAL A 178 8.42 -4.18 6.55
C VAL A 178 8.10 -3.06 5.57
N VAL A 179 7.60 -1.93 6.07
CA VAL A 179 7.30 -0.73 5.27
C VAL A 179 8.58 -0.18 4.64
N LEU A 180 8.53 0.13 3.36
CA LEU A 180 9.58 0.89 2.70
C LEU A 180 9.55 2.35 3.15
N GLU A 181 10.71 2.90 3.46
CA GLU A 181 10.87 4.29 3.87
C GLU A 181 10.49 5.25 2.72
N LYS A 182 10.05 6.45 3.05
CA LYS A 182 9.52 7.43 2.08
C LYS A 182 10.54 7.89 1.04
N ASP A 183 11.81 7.85 1.36
CA ASP A 183 12.91 8.16 0.44
C ASP A 183 13.20 7.03 -0.56
N ILE A 184 12.70 5.82 -0.27
CA ILE A 184 12.80 4.65 -1.15
C ILE A 184 11.54 4.54 -2.02
N PHE A 185 10.36 4.69 -1.40
CA PHE A 185 9.10 4.65 -2.12
C PHE A 185 8.06 5.59 -1.47
N ASN A 186 7.52 6.50 -2.26
CA ASN A 186 6.45 7.41 -1.84
C ASN A 186 5.61 7.80 -3.06
N ALA A 187 4.30 7.58 -2.99
CA ALA A 187 3.38 7.96 -4.04
C ALA A 187 1.99 8.28 -3.50
N ILE A 188 1.42 9.38 -3.99
CA ILE A 188 0.00 9.70 -3.80
C ILE A 188 -0.61 9.77 -5.19
N PHE A 189 -1.59 8.91 -5.46
CA PHE A 189 -2.29 8.86 -6.72
C PHE A 189 -3.62 9.60 -6.63
N GLN A 190 -3.81 10.56 -7.53
CA GLN A 190 -5.13 11.11 -7.77
C GLN A 190 -5.92 10.10 -8.58
N ILE A 191 -7.07 9.69 -8.08
CA ILE A 191 -8.04 8.85 -8.79
C ILE A 191 -9.28 9.68 -9.06
N GLN A 192 -9.72 9.69 -10.31
CA GLN A 192 -10.93 10.39 -10.73
C GLN A 192 -11.88 9.40 -11.41
N ARG A 193 -13.16 9.49 -11.03
CA ARG A 193 -14.21 8.64 -11.58
C ARG A 193 -14.36 8.79 -13.10
N GLY A 194 -14.68 7.68 -13.78
CA GLY A 194 -14.96 7.67 -15.20
C GLY A 194 -13.71 7.33 -16.03
N ARG A 195 -13.47 8.09 -17.08
CA ARG A 195 -12.42 7.83 -18.08
C ARG A 195 -11.06 8.43 -17.70
N TYR A 196 -10.64 8.25 -16.44
CA TYR A 196 -9.36 8.77 -15.97
C TYR A 196 -8.46 7.66 -15.47
N ILE A 197 -7.17 7.83 -15.69
CA ILE A 197 -6.11 6.90 -15.32
C ILE A 197 -4.94 7.65 -14.71
N THR A 198 -4.39 7.12 -13.65
CA THR A 198 -3.14 7.57 -13.03
C THR A 198 -2.09 6.51 -13.27
N LYS A 199 -0.94 6.91 -13.83
CA LYS A 199 0.13 5.96 -14.19
C LYS A 199 1.48 6.57 -13.88
N LYS A 200 2.34 5.84 -13.18
CA LYS A 200 3.71 6.27 -12.87
C LYS A 200 4.67 5.09 -12.84
N ALA A 201 5.82 5.27 -13.49
CA ALA A 201 6.96 4.37 -13.38
C ALA A 201 7.74 4.65 -12.10
N PHE A 202 8.22 3.59 -11.47
CA PHE A 202 9.03 3.62 -10.26
C PHE A 202 10.30 2.80 -10.44
N ASP A 203 11.38 3.36 -9.88
CA ASP A 203 12.66 2.68 -9.70
C ASP A 203 12.89 2.58 -8.19
N VAL A 204 12.63 1.40 -7.61
CA VAL A 204 12.80 1.16 -6.18
C VAL A 204 14.15 0.53 -5.92
N ASP A 205 15.04 1.29 -5.35
CA ASP A 205 16.42 0.88 -5.05
C ASP A 205 16.47 0.14 -3.71
N LEU A 206 16.39 -1.17 -3.75
CA LEU A 206 16.49 -2.04 -2.56
C LEU A 206 17.89 -2.04 -1.92
N THR A 207 18.93 -1.58 -2.63
CA THR A 207 20.28 -1.51 -2.06
C THR A 207 20.41 -0.49 -0.94
N LYS A 208 19.46 0.43 -0.85
CA LYS A 208 19.34 1.41 0.24
C LYS A 208 18.72 0.83 1.51
N LEU A 209 18.07 -0.34 1.42
CA LEU A 209 17.49 -1.01 2.57
C LEU A 209 18.57 -1.66 3.43
N ASP A 210 18.28 -1.77 4.73
CA ASP A 210 19.05 -2.63 5.62
C ASP A 210 19.00 -4.07 5.07
N LYS A 211 20.19 -4.68 4.94
CA LYS A 211 20.37 -6.05 4.41
C LYS A 211 19.59 -7.11 5.20
N ASN A 212 19.17 -6.80 6.42
CA ASN A 212 18.32 -7.69 7.22
C ASN A 212 16.85 -7.67 6.80
N LYS A 213 16.43 -6.67 6.00
CA LYS A 213 15.04 -6.50 5.57
C LYS A 213 14.69 -7.28 4.30
N TYR A 214 15.69 -7.76 3.56
CA TYR A 214 15.48 -8.56 2.35
C TYR A 214 16.58 -9.60 2.17
N LYS A 215 16.27 -10.66 1.42
CA LYS A 215 17.16 -11.80 1.20
C LYS A 215 17.69 -11.77 -0.23
N LEU A 216 18.98 -11.54 -0.41
CA LEU A 216 19.64 -11.61 -1.72
C LEU A 216 19.67 -13.03 -2.26
N GLY A 217 19.34 -13.20 -3.54
CA GLY A 217 19.33 -14.51 -4.21
C GLY A 217 18.14 -15.40 -3.87
N GLU A 218 17.19 -14.89 -3.08
CA GLU A 218 15.95 -15.56 -2.69
C GLU A 218 14.73 -14.75 -3.12
N TYR A 219 13.56 -15.37 -3.03
CA TYR A 219 12.30 -14.64 -3.17
C TYR A 219 12.03 -13.77 -1.95
N ASN A 220 11.51 -12.59 -2.18
CA ASN A 220 11.02 -11.68 -1.14
C ASN A 220 9.56 -11.36 -1.43
N SER A 221 8.76 -11.24 -0.39
CA SER A 221 7.39 -10.77 -0.50
C SER A 221 7.40 -9.26 -0.73
N LEU A 222 6.73 -8.79 -1.79
CA LEU A 222 6.52 -7.37 -2.06
C LEU A 222 5.03 -7.12 -2.27
N PHE A 223 4.45 -6.21 -1.51
CA PHE A 223 3.07 -5.80 -1.71
C PHE A 223 2.89 -4.30 -1.53
N PHE A 224 1.83 -3.79 -2.12
CA PHE A 224 1.46 -2.38 -2.08
C PHE A 224 0.07 -2.24 -1.48
N VAL A 225 -0.11 -1.22 -0.67
CA VAL A 225 -1.40 -0.88 -0.07
C VAL A 225 -1.78 0.51 -0.53
N ALA A 226 -2.93 0.62 -1.19
CA ALA A 226 -3.53 1.89 -1.58
C ALA A 226 -4.59 2.26 -0.53
N VAL A 227 -4.36 3.32 0.21
CA VAL A 227 -5.26 3.79 1.27
C VAL A 227 -5.79 5.17 0.89
N PRO A 228 -7.13 5.37 0.81
CA PRO A 228 -7.69 6.70 0.53
C PRO A 228 -7.38 7.67 1.67
N GLU A 229 -7.05 8.92 1.28
CA GLU A 229 -6.90 10.06 2.22
C GLU A 229 -8.25 10.51 2.79
#